data_5fee6ac417819202039fc7e1789bf16d
#
_entry.id   5fee6ac417819202039fc7e1789bf16d
#
_cell.length_a   1.000
_cell.length_b   1.000
_cell.length_c   1.000
_cell.angle_alpha   90.00
_cell.angle_beta   90.00
_cell.angle_gamma   90.00
#
_symmetry.space_group_name_H-M   'P 1'
#
loop_
_entity.id
_entity.type
_entity.pdbx_description
1 polymer ?
#
loop_
_entity_poly.entity_id
_entity_poly.type
_entity_poly.pdbx_seq_one_letter_code
_entity_poly.pdbx_strand_id
1 'polypeptide(L)'
;MSRLELAAERLGKALELLDETAAPLAKARDSASGTEKRITHLSEEREKLLARVAELEEEVRSLSGLTEEVEDRLDGAIEEIRTALGR
;
A
#
# COMPACT_ATOMS: atom_id res chain seq x y z
N MET A 1 50.72 14.95 -36.16
CA MET A 1 50.31 13.99 -35.14
C MET A 1 50.57 12.58 -35.60
N SER A 2 51.08 11.77 -34.74
CA SER A 2 51.26 10.34 -35.05
C SER A 2 49.91 9.62 -34.99
N ARG A 3 49.85 8.47 -35.62
CA ARG A 3 48.65 7.59 -35.59
C ARG A 3 48.37 7.16 -34.16
N LEU A 4 49.39 6.96 -33.36
CA LEU A 4 49.26 6.56 -31.95
C LEU A 4 48.61 7.66 -31.12
N GLU A 5 48.99 8.88 -31.33
CA GLU A 5 48.38 10.03 -30.65
C GLU A 5 46.92 10.20 -31.01
N LEU A 6 46.55 10.04 -32.27
CA LEU A 6 45.18 10.09 -32.72
C LEU A 6 44.33 8.94 -32.13
N ALA A 7 44.92 7.75 -32.07
CA ALA A 7 44.25 6.61 -31.46
C ALA A 7 44.01 6.81 -29.98
N ALA A 8 44.99 7.33 -29.26
CA ALA A 8 44.89 7.65 -27.84
C ALA A 8 43.81 8.71 -27.60
N GLU A 9 43.78 9.76 -28.43
CA GLU A 9 42.75 10.79 -28.33
C GLU A 9 41.35 10.28 -28.57
N ARG A 10 41.16 9.41 -29.58
CA ARG A 10 39.87 8.75 -29.88
C ARG A 10 39.44 7.85 -28.72
N LEU A 11 40.36 7.10 -28.14
CA LEU A 11 40.08 6.24 -27.00
C LEU A 11 39.64 7.05 -25.79
N GLY A 12 40.33 8.15 -25.50
CA GLY A 12 39.99 9.07 -24.44
C GLY A 12 38.58 9.63 -24.58
N LYS A 13 38.22 10.07 -25.79
CA LYS A 13 36.87 10.58 -26.08
C LYS A 13 35.83 9.50 -25.94
N ALA A 14 36.09 8.27 -26.39
CA ALA A 14 35.18 7.15 -26.25
C ALA A 14 34.94 6.82 -24.78
N LEU A 15 35.96 6.84 -23.95
CA LEU A 15 35.87 6.61 -22.52
C LEU A 15 35.05 7.70 -21.82
N GLU A 16 35.26 8.98 -22.19
CA GLU A 16 34.45 10.08 -21.68
C GLU A 16 32.97 9.90 -22.02
N LEU A 17 32.64 9.51 -23.25
CA LEU A 17 31.28 9.25 -23.68
C LEU A 17 30.65 8.11 -22.89
N LEU A 18 31.42 7.05 -22.61
CA LEU A 18 30.95 5.92 -21.81
C LEU A 18 30.63 6.39 -20.39
N ASP A 19 31.50 7.19 -19.78
CA ASP A 19 31.26 7.70 -18.44
C ASP A 19 30.01 8.60 -18.39
N GLU A 20 29.85 9.48 -19.36
CA GLU A 20 28.69 10.37 -19.47
C GLU A 20 27.38 9.58 -19.65
N THR A 21 27.43 8.46 -20.33
CA THR A 21 26.27 7.60 -20.56
C THR A 21 26.00 6.67 -19.38
N ALA A 22 27.05 6.14 -18.77
CA ALA A 22 26.96 5.19 -17.67
C ALA A 22 26.41 5.81 -16.38
N ALA A 23 26.82 7.04 -16.05
CA ALA A 23 26.39 7.70 -14.84
C ALA A 23 24.86 7.89 -14.74
N PRO A 24 24.16 8.38 -15.79
CA PRO A 24 22.70 8.47 -15.76
C PRO A 24 22.02 7.09 -15.67
N LEU A 25 22.58 6.07 -16.33
CA LEU A 25 22.03 4.71 -16.26
C LEU A 25 22.15 4.12 -14.87
N ALA A 26 23.29 4.28 -14.22
CA ALA A 26 23.48 3.84 -12.84
C ALA A 26 22.49 4.52 -11.89
N LYS A 27 22.29 5.81 -12.05
CA LYS A 27 21.34 6.60 -11.27
C LYS A 27 19.91 6.16 -11.51
N ALA A 28 19.53 5.89 -12.76
CA ALA A 28 18.22 5.37 -13.12
C ALA A 28 17.98 3.99 -12.51
N ARG A 29 19.01 3.15 -12.50
CA ARG A 29 18.94 1.81 -11.90
C ARG A 29 18.73 1.88 -10.39
N ASP A 30 19.42 2.77 -9.71
CA ASP A 30 19.27 2.98 -8.27
C ASP A 30 17.87 3.51 -7.95
N SER A 31 17.36 4.45 -8.75
CA SER A 31 16.00 4.96 -8.61
C SER A 31 14.94 3.88 -8.82
N ALA A 32 15.14 3.02 -9.83
CA ALA A 32 14.23 1.89 -10.10
C ALA A 32 14.24 0.90 -8.93
N SER A 33 15.40 0.58 -8.38
CA SER A 33 15.53 -0.30 -7.22
C SER A 33 14.82 0.28 -5.99
N GLY A 34 14.97 1.58 -5.75
CA GLY A 34 14.26 2.28 -4.68
C GLY A 34 12.75 2.26 -4.86
N THR A 35 12.28 2.42 -6.10
CA THR A 35 10.86 2.35 -6.45
C THR A 35 10.31 0.94 -6.23
N GLU A 36 11.04 -0.09 -6.62
CA GLU A 36 10.65 -1.49 -6.39
C GLU A 36 10.47 -1.79 -4.90
N LYS A 37 11.40 -1.31 -4.07
CA LYS A 37 11.30 -1.45 -2.61
C LYS A 37 10.06 -0.74 -2.06
N ARG A 38 9.74 0.43 -2.57
CA ARG A 38 8.54 1.17 -2.20
C ARG A 38 7.27 0.41 -2.58
N ILE A 39 7.25 -0.14 -3.79
CA ILE A 39 6.11 -0.94 -4.28
C ILE A 39 5.89 -2.15 -3.37
N THR A 40 6.94 -2.86 -3.02
CA THR A 40 6.86 -4.01 -2.12
C THR A 40 6.32 -3.60 -0.75
N HIS A 41 6.85 -2.52 -0.19
CA HIS A 41 6.41 -2.01 1.10
C HIS A 41 4.94 -1.57 1.07
N LEU A 42 4.54 -0.85 0.03
CA LEU A 42 3.15 -0.41 -0.14
C LEU A 42 2.19 -1.59 -0.35
N SER A 43 2.62 -2.63 -1.07
CA SER A 43 1.83 -3.85 -1.22
C SER A 43 1.62 -4.56 0.10
N GLU A 44 2.65 -4.65 0.93
CA GLU A 44 2.54 -5.23 2.27
C GLU A 44 1.63 -4.42 3.18
N GLU A 45 1.75 -3.10 3.16
CA GLU A 45 0.85 -2.22 3.92
C GLU A 45 -0.58 -2.36 3.44
N ARG A 46 -0.78 -2.42 2.13
CA ARG A 46 -2.11 -2.62 1.54
C ARG A 46 -2.75 -3.91 2.03
N GLU A 47 -2.00 -5.01 2.04
CA GLU A 47 -2.50 -6.29 2.54
C GLU A 47 -2.89 -6.21 4.01
N LYS A 48 -2.07 -5.57 4.84
CA LYS A 48 -2.38 -5.36 6.25
C LYS A 48 -3.64 -4.53 6.45
N LEU A 49 -3.78 -3.46 5.67
CA LEU A 49 -4.96 -2.60 5.75
C LEU A 49 -6.22 -3.31 5.28
N LEU A 50 -6.12 -4.11 4.22
CA LEU A 50 -7.27 -4.91 3.74
C LEU A 50 -7.70 -5.93 4.78
N ALA A 51 -6.76 -6.59 5.45
CA ALA A 51 -7.06 -7.50 6.54
C ALA A 51 -7.73 -6.77 7.71
N ARG A 52 -7.26 -5.58 8.05
CA ARG A 52 -7.85 -4.77 9.12
C ARG A 52 -9.26 -4.29 8.76
N VAL A 53 -9.46 -3.91 7.51
CA VAL A 53 -10.80 -3.53 7.02
C VAL A 53 -11.77 -4.71 7.17
N ALA A 54 -11.35 -5.92 6.78
CA ALA A 54 -12.18 -7.12 6.92
C ALA A 54 -12.54 -7.40 8.39
N GLU A 55 -11.56 -7.25 9.32
CA GLU A 55 -11.82 -7.39 10.75
C GLU A 55 -12.83 -6.36 11.25
N LEU A 56 -12.66 -5.11 10.85
CA LEU A 56 -13.57 -4.03 11.26
C LEU A 56 -14.97 -4.21 10.71
N GLU A 57 -15.09 -4.68 9.46
CA GLU A 57 -16.38 -4.99 8.86
C GLU A 57 -17.09 -6.10 9.65
N GLU A 58 -16.36 -7.11 10.08
CA GLU A 58 -16.91 -8.18 10.90
C GLU A 58 -17.35 -7.67 12.28
N GLU A 59 -16.55 -6.82 12.91
CA GLU A 59 -16.90 -6.18 14.16
C GLU A 59 -18.18 -5.32 14.03
N VAL A 60 -18.30 -4.58 12.94
CA VAL A 60 -19.50 -3.78 12.66
C VAL A 60 -20.73 -4.68 12.51
N ARG A 61 -20.62 -5.78 11.79
CA ARG A 61 -21.73 -6.75 11.66
C ARG A 61 -22.14 -7.32 13.01
N SER A 62 -21.17 -7.68 13.85
CA SER A 62 -21.44 -8.19 15.19
C SER A 62 -22.14 -7.16 16.06
N LEU A 63 -21.67 -5.90 16.03
CA LEU A 63 -22.28 -4.81 16.78
C LEU A 63 -23.71 -4.52 16.30
N SER A 64 -23.94 -4.54 14.98
CA SER A 64 -25.28 -4.37 14.41
C SER A 64 -26.23 -5.47 14.88
N GLY A 65 -25.77 -6.72 14.89
CA GLY A 65 -26.55 -7.85 15.39
C GLY A 65 -26.90 -7.71 16.86
N LEU A 66 -25.95 -7.29 17.68
CA LEU A 66 -26.19 -7.04 19.11
C LEU A 66 -27.17 -5.88 19.34
N THR A 67 -27.05 -4.81 18.54
CA THR A 67 -27.95 -3.67 18.62
C THR A 67 -29.39 -4.08 18.29
N GLU A 68 -29.59 -4.86 17.23
CA GLU A 68 -30.89 -5.40 16.84
C GLU A 68 -31.47 -6.27 17.94
N GLU A 69 -30.66 -7.13 18.53
CA GLU A 69 -31.08 -8.00 19.61
C GLU A 69 -31.53 -7.19 20.84
N VAL A 70 -30.79 -6.16 21.21
CA VAL A 70 -31.13 -5.27 22.31
C VAL A 70 -32.44 -4.51 22.01
N GLU A 71 -32.60 -4.00 20.80
CA GLU A 71 -33.84 -3.33 20.37
C GLU A 71 -35.03 -4.26 20.47
N ASP A 72 -34.91 -5.50 20.00
CA ASP A 72 -35.98 -6.50 20.08
C ASP A 72 -36.37 -6.82 21.53
N ARG A 73 -35.38 -6.95 22.40
CA ARG A 73 -35.63 -7.20 23.82
C ARG A 73 -36.33 -6.02 24.49
N LEU A 74 -35.91 -4.78 24.15
CA LEU A 74 -36.56 -3.58 24.67
C LEU A 74 -38.02 -3.49 24.19
N ASP A 75 -38.27 -3.74 22.92
CA ASP A 75 -39.62 -3.74 22.34
C ASP A 75 -40.50 -4.82 22.99
N GLY A 76 -39.95 -6.00 23.21
CA GLY A 76 -40.64 -7.10 23.90
C GLY A 76 -40.98 -6.75 25.33
N ALA A 77 -40.05 -6.13 26.07
CA ALA A 77 -40.26 -5.68 27.44
C ALA A 77 -41.37 -4.61 27.52
N ILE A 78 -41.35 -3.66 26.58
CA ILE A 78 -42.39 -2.63 26.49
C ILE A 78 -43.76 -3.26 26.27
N GLU A 79 -43.87 -4.21 25.36
CA GLU A 79 -45.12 -4.94 25.09
C GLU A 79 -45.61 -5.73 26.32
N GLU A 80 -44.69 -6.38 27.02
CA GLU A 80 -45.04 -7.11 28.27
C GLU A 80 -45.60 -6.16 29.34
N ILE A 81 -44.99 -5.01 29.49
CA ILE A 81 -45.45 -3.99 30.46
C ILE A 81 -46.81 -3.47 30.05
N ARG A 82 -47.05 -3.19 28.80
CA ARG A 82 -48.34 -2.73 28.30
C ARG A 82 -49.43 -3.79 28.56
N THR A 83 -49.11 -5.03 28.27
CA THR A 83 -50.05 -6.16 28.53
C THR A 83 -50.36 -6.30 30.01
N ALA A 84 -49.35 -6.23 30.87
CA ALA A 84 -49.51 -6.31 32.33
C ALA A 84 -50.35 -5.18 32.88
N LEU A 85 -50.28 -4.00 32.26
CA LEU A 85 -51.12 -2.86 32.64
C LEU A 85 -52.54 -2.90 32.10
N GLY A 86 -52.87 -3.95 31.32
CA GLY A 86 -54.21 -4.13 30.78
C GLY A 86 -54.55 -3.19 29.63
N ARG A 87 -53.55 -2.79 28.86
CA ARG A 87 -53.69 -1.81 27.78
C ARG A 87 -53.18 -2.36 26.42
#